data_e2b137a2c128601a153d7046f90d09ef
#
_entry.id   e2b137a2c128601a153d7046f90d09ef
#
_cell.length_a   1.000
_cell.length_b   1.000
_cell.length_c   1.000
_cell.angle_alpha   90.00
_cell.angle_beta   90.00
_cell.angle_gamma   90.00
#
_symmetry.space_group_name_H-M   'P 1'
#
loop_
_entity.id
_entity.type
_entity.pdbx_description
1 polymer ?
#
loop_
_entity_poly.entity_id
_entity_poly.type
_entity_poly.pdbx_seq_one_letter_code
_entity_poly.pdbx_strand_id
1 'polypeptide(L)'
;MSHLFPFRQIGDFQITALSDGTMSASLDLLSGIEKADAGVIQNDAGLDEPADIHINCYLIRGRGRVILVDAGAGPLSNKGGQLNVNLAAVGISPDEVDTVLLTHCHPDHIGGLLDPEKRPVFQRAQIMLHPLEAQHWLDDKKLSMANERGQRNFGLVRQTLHAYARNLRFFDGDNIAEGILPVWLPGHTPGHTGFRIDADDKCLLIWGDIVHYPHIQSAHPNVSILFDTDPAQAEETRKKIMEKAVSKKMLIAGMHLGLAGFASIFREGSGYRLSYSEN
;
A
#
# COMPACT_ATOMS: atom_id res chain seq x y z
N MET A 1 -2.09 -24.89 -14.36
CA MET A 1 -2.81 -24.64 -13.08
C MET A 1 -3.23 -23.19 -13.11
N SER A 2 -4.52 -22.88 -12.93
CA SER A 2 -4.96 -21.49 -12.76
C SER A 2 -4.35 -20.96 -11.47
N HIS A 3 -3.66 -19.81 -11.53
CA HIS A 3 -3.16 -19.17 -10.33
C HIS A 3 -4.35 -18.66 -9.51
N LEU A 4 -4.30 -18.91 -8.19
CA LEU A 4 -5.39 -18.53 -7.28
C LEU A 4 -5.50 -17.00 -7.09
N PHE A 5 -4.37 -16.29 -7.27
CA PHE A 5 -4.27 -14.84 -7.10
C PHE A 5 -3.60 -14.19 -8.30
N PRO A 6 -3.92 -12.92 -8.60
CA PRO A 6 -3.22 -12.15 -9.63
C PRO A 6 -1.73 -12.06 -9.33
N PHE A 7 -0.91 -12.24 -10.35
CA PHE A 7 0.55 -12.09 -10.21
C PHE A 7 1.18 -11.48 -11.46
N ARG A 8 2.41 -10.99 -11.31
CA ARG A 8 3.24 -10.54 -12.44
C ARG A 8 4.65 -11.09 -12.29
N GLN A 9 5.23 -11.42 -13.44
CA GLN A 9 6.63 -11.84 -13.53
C GLN A 9 7.48 -10.67 -14.03
N ILE A 10 8.42 -10.21 -13.19
CA ILE A 10 9.38 -9.16 -13.48
C ILE A 10 10.77 -9.79 -13.37
N GLY A 11 11.34 -10.16 -14.50
CA GLY A 11 12.56 -10.98 -14.53
C GLY A 11 12.38 -12.27 -13.72
N ASP A 12 13.25 -12.49 -12.76
CA ASP A 12 13.22 -13.61 -11.84
C ASP A 12 12.38 -13.39 -10.56
N PHE A 13 11.71 -12.23 -10.47
CA PHE A 13 10.75 -11.95 -9.39
C PHE A 13 9.31 -12.29 -9.80
N GLN A 14 8.62 -13.07 -8.98
CA GLN A 14 7.17 -13.21 -9.02
C GLN A 14 6.54 -12.33 -7.96
N ILE A 15 5.70 -11.40 -8.38
CA ILE A 15 4.96 -10.49 -7.51
C ILE A 15 3.49 -10.91 -7.52
N THR A 16 2.96 -11.32 -6.38
CA THR A 16 1.57 -11.78 -6.22
C THR A 16 0.79 -10.77 -5.39
N ALA A 17 -0.35 -10.32 -5.90
CA ALA A 17 -1.28 -9.49 -5.12
C ALA A 17 -2.12 -10.41 -4.23
N LEU A 18 -2.02 -10.23 -2.92
CA LEU A 18 -2.81 -10.95 -1.92
C LEU A 18 -3.82 -9.98 -1.32
N SER A 19 -5.10 -10.21 -1.58
CA SER A 19 -6.16 -9.41 -0.96
C SER A 19 -6.19 -9.66 0.54
N ASP A 20 -6.21 -8.59 1.33
CA ASP A 20 -6.54 -8.65 2.75
C ASP A 20 -8.05 -8.46 3.00
N GLY A 21 -8.81 -8.11 1.97
CA GLY A 21 -10.23 -7.80 2.02
C GLY A 21 -10.50 -6.33 1.70
N THR A 22 -11.48 -5.75 2.38
CA THR A 22 -11.88 -4.35 2.21
C THR A 22 -12.00 -3.64 3.55
N MET A 23 -12.03 -2.31 3.52
CA MET A 23 -12.49 -1.49 4.63
C MET A 23 -13.64 -0.61 4.18
N SER A 24 -14.66 -0.48 5.04
CA SER A 24 -15.74 0.46 4.80
C SER A 24 -15.26 1.89 5.01
N ALA A 25 -15.52 2.73 4.02
CA ALA A 25 -15.17 4.14 4.02
C ALA A 25 -16.35 5.00 3.51
N SER A 26 -16.15 6.27 3.33
CA SER A 26 -17.15 7.18 2.78
C SER A 26 -16.50 8.10 1.75
N LEU A 27 -17.19 8.37 0.67
CA LEU A 27 -16.76 9.36 -0.33
C LEU A 27 -16.71 10.79 0.24
N ASP A 28 -17.33 11.04 1.41
CA ASP A 28 -17.18 12.29 2.17
C ASP A 28 -15.75 12.54 2.69
N LEU A 29 -14.90 11.51 2.66
CA LEU A 29 -13.48 11.64 3.01
C LEU A 29 -12.66 12.32 1.91
N LEU A 30 -13.21 12.44 0.70
CA LEU A 30 -12.54 13.10 -0.42
C LEU A 30 -12.72 14.62 -0.33
N SER A 31 -11.70 15.34 -0.79
CA SER A 31 -11.73 16.79 -1.00
C SER A 31 -11.28 17.13 -2.41
N GLY A 32 -11.86 18.20 -2.99
CA GLY A 32 -11.59 18.59 -4.37
C GLY A 32 -12.51 17.93 -5.41
N ILE A 33 -13.54 17.19 -4.94
CA ILE A 33 -14.62 16.64 -5.75
C ILE A 33 -15.91 16.59 -4.93
N GLU A 34 -17.06 16.83 -5.56
CA GLU A 34 -18.36 16.65 -4.92
C GLU A 34 -18.66 15.15 -4.75
N LYS A 35 -19.29 14.78 -3.63
CA LYS A 35 -19.65 13.38 -3.33
C LYS A 35 -20.50 12.73 -4.42
N ALA A 36 -21.44 13.49 -5.00
CA ALA A 36 -22.30 13.00 -6.07
C ALA A 36 -21.48 12.61 -7.32
N ASP A 37 -20.52 13.46 -7.72
CA ASP A 37 -19.67 13.22 -8.88
C ASP A 37 -18.71 12.04 -8.63
N ALA A 38 -18.16 11.96 -7.42
CA ALA A 38 -17.36 10.81 -7.00
C ALA A 38 -18.17 9.50 -7.06
N GLY A 39 -19.43 9.53 -6.62
CA GLY A 39 -20.36 8.41 -6.70
C GLY A 39 -20.64 7.97 -8.13
N VAL A 40 -20.83 8.91 -9.05
CA VAL A 40 -21.02 8.61 -10.49
C VAL A 40 -19.80 7.89 -11.05
N ILE A 41 -18.58 8.39 -10.80
CA ILE A 41 -17.34 7.77 -11.30
C ILE A 41 -17.21 6.32 -10.79
N GLN A 42 -17.51 6.07 -9.52
CA GLN A 42 -17.41 4.73 -8.93
C GLN A 42 -18.48 3.77 -9.49
N ASN A 43 -19.71 4.25 -9.68
CA ASN A 43 -20.79 3.46 -10.28
C ASN A 43 -20.50 3.14 -11.76
N ASP A 44 -19.99 4.10 -12.54
CA ASP A 44 -19.60 3.90 -13.93
C ASP A 44 -18.44 2.93 -14.08
N ALA A 45 -17.60 2.83 -13.06
CA ALA A 45 -16.55 1.81 -12.96
C ALA A 45 -17.08 0.41 -12.58
N GLY A 46 -18.38 0.25 -12.32
CA GLY A 46 -19.03 -1.03 -12.04
C GLY A 46 -18.74 -1.57 -10.63
N LEU A 47 -18.52 -0.69 -9.66
CA LEU A 47 -18.25 -1.12 -8.27
C LEU A 47 -19.56 -1.33 -7.51
N ASP A 48 -19.76 -2.52 -6.95
CA ASP A 48 -20.95 -2.87 -6.15
C ASP A 48 -21.02 -2.06 -4.85
N GLU A 49 -19.86 -1.79 -4.23
CA GLU A 49 -19.72 -0.98 -3.01
C GLU A 49 -18.82 0.24 -3.29
N PRO A 50 -19.40 1.34 -3.85
CA PRO A 50 -18.62 2.48 -4.36
C PRO A 50 -17.77 3.20 -3.31
N ALA A 51 -18.10 3.06 -2.04
CA ALA A 51 -17.39 3.72 -0.94
C ALA A 51 -16.35 2.81 -0.26
N ASP A 52 -16.40 1.50 -0.47
CA ASP A 52 -15.43 0.58 0.13
C ASP A 52 -14.05 0.71 -0.52
N ILE A 53 -13.01 0.61 0.30
CA ILE A 53 -11.62 0.64 -0.15
C ILE A 53 -11.07 -0.78 -0.03
N HIS A 54 -10.57 -1.33 -1.15
CA HIS A 54 -9.93 -2.64 -1.18
C HIS A 54 -8.53 -2.56 -0.56
N ILE A 55 -8.07 -3.64 0.08
CA ILE A 55 -6.74 -3.72 0.67
C ILE A 55 -5.98 -4.89 0.06
N ASN A 56 -4.85 -4.60 -0.59
CA ASN A 56 -3.89 -5.58 -1.09
C ASN A 56 -2.59 -5.52 -0.30
N CYS A 57 -1.95 -6.68 -0.17
CA CYS A 57 -0.54 -6.83 0.17
C CYS A 57 0.17 -7.50 -1.00
N TYR A 58 1.47 -7.30 -1.13
CA TYR A 58 2.21 -7.89 -2.25
C TYR A 58 3.29 -8.85 -1.75
N LEU A 59 3.18 -10.11 -2.17
CA LEU A 59 4.20 -11.12 -1.93
C LEU A 59 5.19 -11.13 -3.11
N ILE A 60 6.46 -10.85 -2.84
CA ILE A 60 7.55 -10.89 -3.82
C ILE A 60 8.40 -12.13 -3.53
N ARG A 61 8.51 -13.02 -4.51
CA ARG A 61 9.39 -14.19 -4.45
C ARG A 61 10.39 -14.15 -5.59
N GLY A 62 11.65 -14.34 -5.28
CA GLY A 62 12.73 -14.35 -6.26
C GLY A 62 14.08 -14.26 -5.59
N ARG A 63 15.13 -14.70 -6.23
CA ARG A 63 16.53 -14.65 -5.73
C ARG A 63 16.71 -15.23 -4.33
N GLY A 64 15.95 -16.27 -3.99
CA GLY A 64 15.97 -16.91 -2.68
C GLY A 64 15.33 -16.09 -1.55
N ARG A 65 14.55 -15.04 -1.89
CA ARG A 65 13.88 -14.16 -0.94
C ARG A 65 12.36 -14.35 -0.96
N VAL A 66 11.77 -14.17 0.21
CA VAL A 66 10.31 -14.11 0.42
C VAL A 66 10.01 -12.78 1.12
N ILE A 67 9.61 -11.80 0.35
CA ILE A 67 9.39 -10.42 0.82
C ILE A 67 7.89 -10.11 0.76
N LEU A 68 7.36 -9.52 1.81
CA LEU A 68 5.99 -9.03 1.85
C LEU A 68 6.00 -7.49 1.85
N VAL A 69 5.13 -6.87 1.07
CA VAL A 69 4.90 -5.41 1.10
C VAL A 69 3.56 -5.17 1.76
N ASP A 70 3.60 -4.52 2.91
CA ASP A 70 2.53 -4.29 3.88
C ASP A 70 1.92 -5.60 4.44
N ALA A 71 1.16 -5.48 5.52
CA ALA A 71 0.61 -6.62 6.26
C ALA A 71 -0.92 -6.56 6.43
N GLY A 72 -1.60 -5.65 5.71
CA GLY A 72 -3.05 -5.52 5.77
C GLY A 72 -3.58 -4.97 7.10
N ALA A 73 -4.89 -4.97 7.25
CA ALA A 73 -5.59 -4.49 8.42
C ALA A 73 -5.60 -5.51 9.58
N GLY A 74 -5.36 -6.79 9.27
CA GLY A 74 -5.37 -7.86 10.26
C GLY A 74 -6.64 -7.87 11.11
N PRO A 75 -6.55 -8.08 12.44
CA PRO A 75 -7.70 -8.15 13.32
C PRO A 75 -8.40 -6.80 13.55
N LEU A 76 -7.95 -5.72 12.94
CA LEU A 76 -8.54 -4.39 13.09
C LEU A 76 -9.76 -4.15 12.19
N SER A 77 -9.95 -4.98 11.18
CA SER A 77 -11.06 -4.86 10.22
C SER A 77 -11.97 -6.08 10.27
N ASN A 78 -13.28 -5.84 10.19
CA ASN A 78 -14.30 -6.91 10.08
C ASN A 78 -14.48 -7.39 8.63
N LYS A 79 -14.01 -6.64 7.65
CA LYS A 79 -14.05 -6.97 6.20
C LYS A 79 -12.67 -7.29 5.62
N GLY A 80 -11.61 -7.19 6.44
CA GLY A 80 -10.21 -7.48 6.11
C GLY A 80 -9.65 -8.62 6.95
N GLY A 81 -8.31 -8.69 7.05
CA GLY A 81 -7.61 -9.70 7.86
C GLY A 81 -7.45 -11.05 7.16
N GLN A 82 -7.56 -11.10 5.83
CA GLN A 82 -7.44 -12.32 5.05
C GLN A 82 -6.00 -12.66 4.63
N LEU A 83 -5.03 -11.78 4.90
CA LEU A 83 -3.66 -11.95 4.43
C LEU A 83 -3.05 -13.30 4.83
N ASN A 84 -3.15 -13.71 6.09
CA ASN A 84 -2.54 -14.96 6.57
C ASN A 84 -3.17 -16.20 5.92
N VAL A 85 -4.49 -16.17 5.68
CA VAL A 85 -5.21 -17.24 4.95
C VAL A 85 -4.72 -17.29 3.50
N ASN A 86 -4.54 -16.15 2.87
CA ASN A 86 -4.12 -16.04 1.47
C ASN A 86 -2.63 -16.34 1.29
N LEU A 87 -1.77 -16.03 2.27
CA LEU A 87 -0.38 -16.50 2.31
C LEU A 87 -0.33 -18.03 2.37
N ALA A 88 -1.09 -18.65 3.26
CA ALA A 88 -1.17 -20.11 3.36
C ALA A 88 -1.68 -20.75 2.06
N ALA A 89 -2.65 -20.12 1.38
CA ALA A 89 -3.18 -20.61 0.10
C ALA A 89 -2.16 -20.59 -1.05
N VAL A 90 -1.13 -19.72 -0.98
CA VAL A 90 0.02 -19.74 -1.92
C VAL A 90 1.22 -20.53 -1.38
N GLY A 91 1.03 -21.27 -0.29
CA GLY A 91 2.02 -22.18 0.31
C GLY A 91 3.11 -21.45 1.09
N ILE A 92 2.84 -20.26 1.64
CA ILE A 92 3.79 -19.48 2.45
C ILE A 92 3.24 -19.33 3.87
N SER A 93 4.04 -19.71 4.85
CA SER A 93 3.79 -19.42 6.26
C SER A 93 4.40 -18.08 6.67
N PRO A 94 3.91 -17.41 7.71
CA PRO A 94 4.52 -16.18 8.21
C PRO A 94 6.02 -16.32 8.58
N ASP A 95 6.45 -17.49 9.02
CA ASP A 95 7.85 -17.76 9.38
C ASP A 95 8.79 -17.89 8.17
N GLU A 96 8.24 -18.04 6.96
CA GLU A 96 9.03 -18.08 5.72
C GLU A 96 9.24 -16.68 5.14
N VAL A 97 8.49 -15.67 5.60
CA VAL A 97 8.72 -14.27 5.22
C VAL A 97 9.99 -13.77 5.88
N ASP A 98 10.98 -13.40 5.07
CA ASP A 98 12.27 -12.89 5.57
C ASP A 98 12.27 -11.37 5.79
N THR A 99 11.42 -10.65 5.06
CA THR A 99 11.33 -9.19 5.14
C THR A 99 9.89 -8.72 4.92
N VAL A 100 9.42 -7.81 5.76
CA VAL A 100 8.21 -7.01 5.49
C VAL A 100 8.65 -5.58 5.20
N LEU A 101 8.32 -5.10 4.01
CA LEU A 101 8.52 -3.72 3.60
C LEU A 101 7.25 -2.93 3.88
N LEU A 102 7.33 -1.90 4.68
CA LEU A 102 6.17 -1.03 4.95
C LEU A 102 6.20 0.18 4.03
N THR A 103 5.10 0.38 3.31
CA THR A 103 4.90 1.63 2.55
C THR A 103 4.77 2.79 3.51
N HIS A 104 3.99 2.61 4.58
CA HIS A 104 3.79 3.54 5.68
C HIS A 104 3.10 2.80 6.86
N CYS A 105 2.75 3.52 7.94
CA CYS A 105 2.26 2.89 9.16
C CYS A 105 0.77 3.15 9.46
N HIS A 106 -0.10 3.33 8.46
CA HIS A 106 -1.54 3.34 8.73
C HIS A 106 -2.07 1.95 9.11
N PRO A 107 -3.22 1.87 9.81
CA PRO A 107 -3.72 0.61 10.38
C PRO A 107 -3.95 -0.53 9.38
N ASP A 108 -4.33 -0.20 8.16
CA ASP A 108 -4.59 -1.17 7.08
C ASP A 108 -3.33 -1.65 6.36
N HIS A 109 -2.15 -1.16 6.77
CA HIS A 109 -0.83 -1.60 6.30
C HIS A 109 -0.03 -2.36 7.36
N ILE A 110 -0.27 -2.05 8.64
CA ILE A 110 0.47 -2.65 9.75
C ILE A 110 -0.39 -3.53 10.66
N GLY A 111 -1.71 -3.54 10.49
CA GLY A 111 -2.63 -4.22 11.39
C GLY A 111 -2.39 -5.72 11.50
N GLY A 112 -1.99 -6.37 10.41
CA GLY A 112 -1.66 -7.78 10.38
C GLY A 112 -0.27 -8.14 10.91
N LEU A 113 0.54 -7.16 11.32
CA LEU A 113 1.85 -7.43 11.95
C LEU A 113 1.72 -8.04 13.35
N LEU A 114 0.62 -7.74 14.05
CA LEU A 114 0.36 -8.26 15.38
C LEU A 114 -0.90 -9.16 15.38
N ASP A 115 -0.82 -10.27 16.10
CA ASP A 115 -1.99 -11.11 16.37
C ASP A 115 -2.94 -10.45 17.40
N PRO A 116 -4.13 -11.05 17.68
CA PRO A 116 -5.06 -10.50 18.68
C PRO A 116 -4.45 -10.37 20.08
N GLU A 117 -3.47 -11.20 20.43
CA GLU A 117 -2.71 -11.17 21.67
C GLU A 117 -1.52 -10.19 21.65
N LYS A 118 -1.39 -9.39 20.58
CA LYS A 118 -0.36 -8.39 20.38
C LYS A 118 1.07 -8.95 20.24
N ARG A 119 1.19 -10.20 19.81
CA ARG A 119 2.48 -10.85 19.51
C ARG A 119 2.82 -10.66 18.02
N PRO A 120 4.13 -10.57 17.67
CA PRO A 120 4.55 -10.53 16.28
C PRO A 120 4.08 -11.74 15.46
N VAL A 121 3.44 -11.50 14.32
CA VAL A 121 3.01 -12.54 13.36
C VAL A 121 4.20 -13.02 12.53
N PHE A 122 5.01 -12.11 12.01
CA PHE A 122 6.18 -12.40 11.17
C PHE A 122 7.46 -12.41 12.02
N GLN A 123 7.61 -13.41 12.90
CA GLN A 123 8.63 -13.42 13.96
C GLN A 123 10.07 -13.43 13.43
N ARG A 124 10.29 -13.99 12.23
CA ARG A 124 11.61 -14.09 11.61
C ARG A 124 11.93 -12.95 10.65
N ALA A 125 10.91 -12.19 10.25
CA ALA A 125 11.07 -11.12 9.28
C ALA A 125 11.79 -9.90 9.86
N GLN A 126 12.61 -9.25 9.03
CA GLN A 126 12.98 -7.86 9.25
C GLN A 126 11.81 -6.96 8.83
N ILE A 127 11.47 -5.98 9.64
CA ILE A 127 10.48 -4.96 9.29
C ILE A 127 11.25 -3.72 8.84
N MET A 128 11.04 -3.32 7.59
CA MET A 128 11.77 -2.19 7.00
C MET A 128 10.81 -1.05 6.66
N LEU A 129 11.14 0.17 7.06
CA LEU A 129 10.36 1.37 6.79
C LEU A 129 11.25 2.60 6.62
N HIS A 130 10.67 3.67 6.09
CA HIS A 130 11.36 4.95 5.96
C HIS A 130 11.60 5.57 7.35
N PRO A 131 12.79 6.15 7.64
CA PRO A 131 13.07 6.72 8.95
C PRO A 131 12.12 7.87 9.34
N LEU A 132 11.64 8.66 8.38
CA LEU A 132 10.65 9.72 8.63
C LEU A 132 9.30 9.17 9.09
N GLU A 133 8.97 7.93 8.75
CA GLU A 133 7.75 7.27 9.22
C GLU A 133 7.83 7.01 10.73
N ALA A 134 8.91 6.36 11.18
CA ALA A 134 9.14 6.15 12.61
C ALA A 134 9.24 7.48 13.37
N GLN A 135 9.95 8.47 12.81
CA GLN A 135 10.09 9.79 13.40
C GLN A 135 8.75 10.50 13.60
N HIS A 136 7.82 10.37 12.62
CA HIS A 136 6.49 10.92 12.72
C HIS A 136 5.69 10.30 13.87
N TRP A 137 5.59 8.95 13.88
CA TRP A 137 4.73 8.23 14.81
C TRP A 137 5.29 8.13 16.24
N LEU A 138 6.59 8.35 16.42
CA LEU A 138 7.23 8.40 17.74
C LEU A 138 7.27 9.83 18.35
N ASP A 139 6.83 10.85 17.63
CA ASP A 139 6.80 12.24 18.08
C ASP A 139 5.66 12.47 19.08
N ASP A 140 6.00 12.74 20.35
CA ASP A 140 5.02 12.98 21.43
C ASP A 140 4.22 14.28 21.24
N LYS A 141 4.82 15.29 20.59
CA LYS A 141 4.12 16.55 20.28
C LYS A 141 3.01 16.30 19.25
N LYS A 142 3.31 15.54 18.19
CA LYS A 142 2.30 15.17 17.18
C LYS A 142 1.20 14.31 17.78
N LEU A 143 1.54 13.34 18.65
CA LEU A 143 0.56 12.56 19.38
C LEU A 143 -0.37 13.45 20.22
N SER A 144 0.17 14.41 20.97
CA SER A 144 -0.64 15.27 21.84
C SER A 144 -1.58 16.22 21.08
N MET A 145 -1.26 16.52 19.82
CA MET A 145 -2.07 17.37 18.94
C MET A 145 -3.07 16.58 18.09
N ALA A 146 -2.95 15.25 18.04
CA ALA A 146 -3.79 14.40 17.23
C ALA A 146 -5.22 14.31 17.82
N ASN A 147 -6.22 14.20 16.93
CA ASN A 147 -7.58 13.86 17.32
C ASN A 147 -7.65 12.40 17.82
N GLU A 148 -8.80 11.98 18.36
CA GLU A 148 -8.98 10.64 18.92
C GLU A 148 -8.59 9.50 17.97
N ARG A 149 -8.93 9.61 16.66
CA ARG A 149 -8.53 8.63 15.65
C ARG A 149 -7.02 8.62 15.49
N GLY A 150 -6.41 9.78 15.36
CA GLY A 150 -4.96 9.92 15.28
C GLY A 150 -4.26 9.34 16.50
N GLN A 151 -4.74 9.63 17.72
CA GLN A 151 -4.16 9.07 18.94
C GLN A 151 -4.22 7.54 18.98
N ARG A 152 -5.34 6.93 18.51
CA ARG A 152 -5.43 5.46 18.36
C ARG A 152 -4.40 4.93 17.36
N ASN A 153 -4.22 5.60 16.22
CA ASN A 153 -3.22 5.21 15.23
C ASN A 153 -1.80 5.31 15.79
N PHE A 154 -1.46 6.40 16.47
CA PHE A 154 -0.19 6.55 17.18
C PHE A 154 0.06 5.42 18.17
N GLY A 155 -0.97 5.06 18.97
CA GLY A 155 -0.89 3.95 19.92
C GLY A 155 -0.60 2.61 19.24
N LEU A 156 -1.32 2.31 18.16
CA LEU A 156 -1.11 1.09 17.36
C LEU A 156 0.30 1.02 16.79
N VAL A 157 0.76 2.09 16.12
CA VAL A 157 2.09 2.14 15.50
C VAL A 157 3.17 1.96 16.54
N ARG A 158 3.11 2.67 17.65
CA ARG A 158 4.08 2.55 18.76
C ARG A 158 4.13 1.14 19.33
N GLN A 159 2.98 0.52 19.53
CA GLN A 159 2.89 -0.88 19.99
C GLN A 159 3.56 -1.82 18.98
N THR A 160 3.27 -1.66 17.70
CA THR A 160 3.83 -2.49 16.62
C THR A 160 5.34 -2.32 16.51
N LEU A 161 5.84 -1.07 16.46
CA LEU A 161 7.28 -0.80 16.38
C LEU A 161 8.02 -1.32 17.62
N HIS A 162 7.42 -1.25 18.80
CA HIS A 162 7.99 -1.80 20.02
C HIS A 162 8.08 -3.33 19.97
N ALA A 163 7.02 -4.00 19.51
CA ALA A 163 6.99 -5.46 19.39
C ALA A 163 8.07 -5.99 18.44
N TYR A 164 8.38 -5.25 17.38
CA TYR A 164 9.43 -5.58 16.40
C TYR A 164 10.76 -4.88 16.61
N ALA A 165 11.01 -4.24 17.76
CA ALA A 165 12.18 -3.37 17.98
C ALA A 165 13.53 -4.03 17.63
N ARG A 166 13.66 -5.35 17.82
CA ARG A 166 14.90 -6.11 17.49
C ARG A 166 15.08 -6.33 16.00
N ASN A 167 13.98 -6.42 15.25
CA ASN A 167 13.96 -6.73 13.83
C ASN A 167 13.66 -5.50 12.97
N LEU A 168 13.43 -4.32 13.59
CA LEU A 168 13.17 -3.08 12.91
C LEU A 168 14.44 -2.57 12.21
N ARG A 169 14.29 -2.18 10.94
CA ARG A 169 15.36 -1.58 10.12
C ARG A 169 14.80 -0.37 9.39
N PHE A 170 15.67 0.58 9.11
CA PHE A 170 15.35 1.72 8.26
C PHE A 170 16.01 1.56 6.90
N PHE A 171 15.38 2.09 5.85
CA PHE A 171 16.05 2.14 4.56
C PHE A 171 17.35 2.94 4.68
N ASP A 172 18.44 2.32 4.25
CA ASP A 172 19.77 2.91 4.23
C ASP A 172 20.28 2.86 2.77
N GLY A 173 20.12 3.99 2.07
CA GLY A 173 20.48 4.10 0.66
C GLY A 173 19.39 3.68 -0.31
N ASP A 174 19.80 3.37 -1.57
CA ASP A 174 18.90 3.23 -2.71
C ASP A 174 18.41 1.80 -2.97
N ASN A 175 18.94 0.79 -2.27
CA ASN A 175 18.59 -0.61 -2.50
C ASN A 175 18.15 -1.31 -1.21
N ILE A 176 17.00 -1.98 -1.27
CA ILE A 176 16.53 -2.89 -0.23
C ILE A 176 17.11 -4.28 -0.48
N ALA A 177 17.06 -4.70 -1.72
CA ALA A 177 17.66 -5.91 -2.27
C ALA A 177 18.01 -5.64 -3.73
N GLU A 178 18.86 -6.46 -4.35
CA GLU A 178 19.16 -6.32 -5.76
C GLU A 178 17.90 -6.38 -6.61
N GLY A 179 17.60 -5.31 -7.35
CA GLY A 179 16.41 -5.16 -8.17
C GLY A 179 15.17 -4.61 -7.45
N ILE A 180 15.24 -4.33 -6.13
CA ILE A 180 14.13 -3.72 -5.37
C ILE A 180 14.62 -2.42 -4.74
N LEU A 181 14.02 -1.29 -5.18
CA LEU A 181 14.41 0.05 -4.78
C LEU A 181 13.26 0.76 -4.07
N PRO A 182 13.51 1.44 -2.94
CA PRO A 182 12.53 2.31 -2.33
C PRO A 182 12.37 3.58 -3.18
N VAL A 183 11.15 4.06 -3.27
CA VAL A 183 10.80 5.32 -3.92
C VAL A 183 10.05 6.18 -2.91
N TRP A 184 10.69 7.22 -2.39
CA TRP A 184 10.06 8.11 -1.44
C TRP A 184 8.93 8.91 -2.11
N LEU A 185 7.73 8.81 -1.57
CA LEU A 185 6.48 9.35 -2.11
C LEU A 185 5.70 10.10 -1.01
N PRO A 186 6.27 11.20 -0.46
CA PRO A 186 5.73 11.86 0.73
C PRO A 186 4.40 12.56 0.46
N GLY A 187 3.65 12.80 1.55
CA GLY A 187 2.41 13.57 1.56
C GLY A 187 1.28 12.82 2.24
N HIS A 188 1.01 11.59 1.81
CA HIS A 188 0.07 10.73 2.52
C HIS A 188 0.53 10.51 3.97
N THR A 189 1.77 10.08 4.15
CA THR A 189 2.54 10.26 5.38
C THR A 189 3.91 10.84 5.04
N PRO A 190 4.67 11.39 6.01
CA PRO A 190 5.99 11.95 5.74
C PRO A 190 7.01 10.93 5.21
N GLY A 191 6.90 9.69 5.64
CA GLY A 191 7.78 8.59 5.23
C GLY A 191 7.18 7.66 4.19
N HIS A 192 6.01 7.98 3.63
CA HIS A 192 5.35 7.12 2.66
C HIS A 192 6.28 6.77 1.49
N THR A 193 6.41 5.48 1.20
CA THR A 193 7.40 4.92 0.27
C THR A 193 6.75 3.88 -0.62
N GLY A 194 6.95 3.97 -1.91
CA GLY A 194 6.67 2.91 -2.86
C GLY A 194 7.90 2.02 -3.07
N PHE A 195 7.72 0.91 -3.76
CA PHE A 195 8.80 -0.02 -4.08
C PHE A 195 8.83 -0.30 -5.58
N ARG A 196 9.95 0.02 -6.21
CA ARG A 196 10.16 -0.26 -7.62
C ARG A 196 10.93 -1.56 -7.77
N ILE A 197 10.40 -2.47 -8.58
CA ILE A 197 11.03 -3.74 -8.93
C ILE A 197 11.48 -3.62 -10.38
N ASP A 198 12.79 -3.69 -10.59
CA ASP A 198 13.42 -3.62 -11.90
C ASP A 198 14.12 -4.95 -12.19
N ALA A 199 13.76 -5.60 -13.28
CA ALA A 199 14.50 -6.73 -13.81
C ALA A 199 14.29 -6.85 -15.32
N ASP A 200 15.36 -7.14 -16.04
CA ASP A 200 15.41 -7.11 -17.50
C ASP A 200 14.92 -5.73 -18.02
N ASP A 201 14.05 -5.74 -19.02
CA ASP A 201 13.46 -4.50 -19.58
C ASP A 201 12.10 -4.14 -18.93
N LYS A 202 11.76 -4.78 -17.78
CA LYS A 202 10.48 -4.59 -17.10
C LYS A 202 10.65 -3.81 -15.81
N CYS A 203 9.68 -2.95 -15.54
CA CYS A 203 9.60 -2.17 -14.32
C CYS A 203 8.18 -2.24 -13.75
N LEU A 204 8.07 -2.62 -12.47
CA LEU A 204 6.84 -2.57 -11.70
C LEU A 204 7.03 -1.62 -10.52
N LEU A 205 6.05 -0.77 -10.28
CA LEU A 205 6.01 0.13 -9.13
C LEU A 205 4.83 -0.23 -8.21
N ILE A 206 5.13 -0.70 -7.01
CA ILE A 206 4.16 -0.75 -5.91
C ILE A 206 4.15 0.64 -5.29
N TRP A 207 3.09 1.42 -5.53
CA TRP A 207 3.10 2.86 -5.21
C TRP A 207 2.43 3.23 -3.87
N GLY A 208 2.03 2.21 -3.07
CA GLY A 208 1.38 2.45 -1.79
C GLY A 208 0.05 3.19 -1.95
N ASP A 209 -0.17 4.17 -1.09
CA ASP A 209 -1.40 4.96 -0.99
C ASP A 209 -1.35 6.25 -1.80
N ILE A 210 -0.81 6.19 -3.01
CA ILE A 210 -0.91 7.30 -3.98
C ILE A 210 -2.36 7.55 -4.35
N VAL A 211 -3.18 6.50 -4.39
CA VAL A 211 -4.64 6.56 -4.58
C VAL A 211 -5.34 5.60 -3.62
N HIS A 212 -6.50 6.01 -3.10
CA HIS A 212 -7.43 5.18 -2.31
C HIS A 212 -8.66 4.80 -3.14
N TYR A 213 -9.10 5.73 -3.98
CA TYR A 213 -10.16 5.52 -4.96
C TYR A 213 -9.54 5.65 -6.36
N PRO A 214 -9.02 4.55 -6.93
CA PRO A 214 -8.21 4.58 -8.14
C PRO A 214 -8.91 5.22 -9.34
N HIS A 215 -10.21 4.97 -9.53
CA HIS A 215 -10.98 5.56 -10.64
C HIS A 215 -11.15 7.07 -10.49
N ILE A 216 -11.30 7.57 -9.26
CA ILE A 216 -11.47 8.99 -8.97
C ILE A 216 -10.11 9.70 -9.04
N GLN A 217 -9.15 9.26 -8.22
CA GLN A 217 -7.88 9.98 -8.05
C GLN A 217 -6.91 9.83 -9.22
N SER A 218 -7.11 8.84 -10.10
CA SER A 218 -6.38 8.81 -11.37
C SER A 218 -6.97 9.80 -12.38
N ALA A 219 -8.29 9.84 -12.53
CA ALA A 219 -8.95 10.81 -13.42
C ALA A 219 -8.79 12.26 -12.92
N HIS A 220 -8.80 12.44 -11.61
CA HIS A 220 -8.70 13.75 -10.93
C HIS A 220 -7.55 13.73 -9.90
N PRO A 221 -6.27 13.86 -10.32
CA PRO A 221 -5.11 13.74 -9.42
C PRO A 221 -5.02 14.83 -8.34
N ASN A 222 -5.81 15.89 -8.45
CA ASN A 222 -5.97 16.95 -7.45
C ASN A 222 -6.89 16.56 -6.28
N VAL A 223 -7.64 15.46 -6.40
CA VAL A 223 -8.51 14.97 -5.32
C VAL A 223 -7.65 14.36 -4.22
N SER A 224 -7.78 14.90 -3.01
CA SER A 224 -7.12 14.41 -1.79
C SER A 224 -8.09 13.64 -0.91
N ILE A 225 -7.58 12.95 0.10
CA ILE A 225 -8.38 12.24 1.09
C ILE A 225 -8.01 12.70 2.51
N LEU A 226 -8.98 12.66 3.42
CA LEU A 226 -8.79 13.08 4.82
C LEU A 226 -7.66 12.32 5.56
N PHE A 227 -7.17 11.23 4.98
CA PHE A 227 -6.06 10.44 5.51
C PHE A 227 -4.69 11.02 5.19
N ASP A 228 -4.60 11.94 4.21
CA ASP A 228 -3.35 12.60 3.84
C ASP A 228 -2.86 13.52 4.97
N THR A 229 -1.63 13.31 5.45
CA THR A 229 -1.01 14.15 6.47
C THR A 229 -0.69 15.54 5.93
N ASP A 230 -0.28 15.62 4.66
CA ASP A 230 -0.08 16.85 3.89
C ASP A 230 -0.76 16.69 2.52
N PRO A 231 -2.03 17.10 2.37
CA PRO A 231 -2.79 16.94 1.13
C PRO A 231 -2.13 17.60 -0.09
N ALA A 232 -1.50 18.77 0.09
CA ALA A 232 -0.85 19.47 -1.02
C ALA A 232 0.39 18.71 -1.52
N GLN A 233 1.19 18.19 -0.60
CA GLN A 233 2.34 17.36 -0.94
C GLN A 233 1.90 16.02 -1.55
N ALA A 234 0.83 15.40 -1.03
CA ALA A 234 0.26 14.16 -1.58
C ALA A 234 -0.21 14.34 -3.02
N GLU A 235 -0.90 15.45 -3.32
CA GLU A 235 -1.32 15.82 -4.67
C GLU A 235 -0.11 15.97 -5.62
N GLU A 236 0.91 16.74 -5.18
CA GLU A 236 2.12 16.96 -5.98
C GLU A 236 2.85 15.64 -6.26
N THR A 237 3.02 14.82 -5.24
CA THR A 237 3.65 13.49 -5.33
C THR A 237 2.86 12.58 -6.28
N ARG A 238 1.54 12.55 -6.14
CA ARG A 238 0.63 11.77 -7.01
C ARG A 238 0.80 12.15 -8.47
N LYS A 239 0.73 13.44 -8.79
CA LYS A 239 0.91 13.94 -10.16
C LYS A 239 2.27 13.57 -10.73
N LYS A 240 3.35 13.74 -9.97
CA LYS A 240 4.71 13.42 -10.40
C LYS A 240 4.91 11.93 -10.67
N ILE A 241 4.41 11.08 -9.77
CA ILE A 241 4.62 9.63 -9.92
C ILE A 241 3.77 9.03 -11.03
N MET A 242 2.53 9.51 -11.23
CA MET A 242 1.68 9.08 -12.33
C MET A 242 2.29 9.48 -13.68
N GLU A 243 2.79 10.72 -13.83
CA GLU A 243 3.49 11.15 -15.03
C GLU A 243 4.73 10.31 -15.33
N LYS A 244 5.53 10.03 -14.29
CA LYS A 244 6.70 9.16 -14.41
C LYS A 244 6.30 7.74 -14.80
N ALA A 245 5.23 7.20 -14.25
CA ALA A 245 4.74 5.85 -14.56
C ALA A 245 4.30 5.74 -16.02
N VAL A 246 3.58 6.74 -16.55
CA VAL A 246 3.21 6.81 -17.98
C VAL A 246 4.45 6.91 -18.84
N SER A 247 5.34 7.87 -18.57
CA SER A 247 6.53 8.14 -19.41
C SER A 247 7.50 6.96 -19.48
N LYS A 248 7.58 6.18 -18.40
CA LYS A 248 8.44 4.99 -18.27
C LYS A 248 7.70 3.68 -18.56
N LYS A 249 6.41 3.74 -18.92
CA LYS A 249 5.55 2.55 -19.16
C LYS A 249 5.64 1.55 -18.01
N MET A 250 5.63 2.04 -16.76
CA MET A 250 5.68 1.18 -15.58
C MET A 250 4.36 0.44 -15.41
N LEU A 251 4.44 -0.84 -15.06
CA LEU A 251 3.30 -1.55 -14.50
C LEU A 251 3.09 -1.05 -13.05
N ILE A 252 1.84 -0.81 -12.69
CA ILE A 252 1.49 -0.30 -11.36
C ILE A 252 0.87 -1.40 -10.52
N ALA A 253 1.26 -1.43 -9.26
CA ALA A 253 0.64 -2.16 -8.17
C ALA A 253 0.33 -1.16 -7.04
N GLY A 254 -0.75 -1.36 -6.29
CA GLY A 254 -1.12 -0.43 -5.22
C GLY A 254 -2.14 -1.07 -4.28
N MET A 255 -2.08 -0.68 -3.01
CA MET A 255 -2.86 -1.33 -1.97
C MET A 255 -4.35 -1.25 -2.22
N HIS A 256 -4.81 -0.22 -2.90
CA HIS A 256 -6.24 0.03 -3.15
C HIS A 256 -6.67 -0.16 -4.63
N LEU A 257 -5.90 -0.90 -5.44
CA LEU A 257 -6.24 -1.14 -6.86
C LEU A 257 -7.31 -2.23 -7.10
N GLY A 258 -8.07 -2.61 -6.08
CA GLY A 258 -9.08 -3.65 -6.19
C GLY A 258 -8.51 -5.06 -6.33
N LEU A 259 -9.38 -6.03 -6.66
CA LEU A 259 -8.99 -7.45 -6.76
C LEU A 259 -7.96 -7.73 -7.85
N ALA A 260 -7.93 -6.93 -8.91
CA ALA A 260 -6.94 -7.08 -9.98
C ALA A 260 -5.51 -6.84 -9.48
N GLY A 261 -5.31 -5.97 -8.49
CA GLY A 261 -4.04 -5.68 -7.83
C GLY A 261 -2.99 -4.99 -8.70
N PHE A 262 -3.11 -5.06 -10.04
CA PHE A 262 -2.17 -4.51 -11.01
C PHE A 262 -2.89 -3.74 -12.10
N ALA A 263 -2.27 -2.66 -12.59
CA ALA A 263 -2.81 -1.87 -13.68
C ALA A 263 -1.70 -1.27 -14.55
N SER A 264 -2.01 -1.03 -15.82
CA SER A 264 -1.26 -0.09 -16.65
C SER A 264 -1.90 1.29 -16.54
N ILE A 265 -1.08 2.35 -16.63
CA ILE A 265 -1.53 3.73 -16.53
C ILE A 265 -1.31 4.47 -17.84
N PHE A 266 -2.31 5.22 -18.27
CA PHE A 266 -2.30 6.00 -19.52
C PHE A 266 -2.77 7.43 -19.25
N ARG A 267 -2.23 8.40 -20.01
CA ARG A 267 -2.73 9.77 -20.00
C ARG A 267 -4.13 9.82 -20.62
N GLU A 268 -5.07 10.50 -19.97
CA GLU A 268 -6.43 10.70 -20.46
C GLU A 268 -6.93 12.09 -20.05
N GLY A 269 -7.16 12.96 -21.03
CA GLY A 269 -7.53 14.36 -20.77
C GLY A 269 -6.51 15.07 -19.87
N SER A 270 -6.98 15.66 -18.78
CA SER A 270 -6.14 16.33 -17.77
C SER A 270 -5.62 15.37 -16.68
N GLY A 271 -6.12 14.13 -16.66
CA GLY A 271 -5.77 13.11 -15.68
C GLY A 271 -5.18 11.86 -16.33
N TYR A 272 -5.51 10.72 -15.74
CA TYR A 272 -5.02 9.41 -16.13
C TYR A 272 -6.13 8.38 -16.07
N ARG A 273 -6.01 7.32 -16.86
CA ARG A 273 -6.84 6.13 -16.82
C ARG A 273 -5.99 4.93 -16.44
N LEU A 274 -6.51 4.14 -15.51
CA LEU A 274 -5.96 2.82 -15.19
C LEU A 274 -6.64 1.76 -16.05
N SER A 275 -5.85 0.84 -16.58
CA SER A 275 -6.32 -0.33 -17.32
C SER A 275 -5.87 -1.58 -16.59
N TYR A 276 -6.84 -2.30 -16.08
CA TYR A 276 -6.62 -3.58 -15.40
C TYR A 276 -6.49 -4.67 -16.47
N SER A 277 -5.29 -5.23 -16.61
CA SER A 277 -5.09 -6.35 -17.52
C SER A 277 -5.62 -7.63 -16.88
N GLU A 278 -6.48 -8.33 -17.59
CA GLU A 278 -6.78 -9.74 -17.29
C GLU A 278 -5.49 -10.57 -17.33
N ASN A 279 -5.39 -11.55 -16.45
CA ASN A 279 -4.22 -12.44 -16.30
C ASN A 279 -3.99 -13.30 -17.53
#